data_303970720c3273e723652d861473ef17
#
_entry.id   303970720c3273e723652d861473ef17
#
_cell.length_a   1.000
_cell.length_b   1.000
_cell.length_c   1.000
_cell.angle_alpha   90.00
_cell.angle_beta   90.00
_cell.angle_gamma   90.00
#
_symmetry.space_group_name_H-M   'P 1'
#
loop_
_entity.id
_entity.type
_entity.pdbx_description
1 polymer ?
#
loop_
_entity_poly.entity_id
_entity_poly.type
_entity_poly.pdbx_seq_one_letter_code
_entity_poly.pdbx_strand_id
1 'polypeptide(L)'
;DELNEGGNVIFCMGNDFAQDNDTIKKIWDNYVVHQTENTNDGICLATGEKTEIARIHRGIKGVPGAQTSGAALVSFNAPAFESYGKEQSYNAPVGKNAEFAYTTALNYLLSNRDKIFQLGDSMVVYWAENGMEEYQKTFSFVMNPHVDNEEQLQRIFDSLKKSRYVDVDNVKMDFEQSFYILCLAPNAARLSVRFFYQNTFGDILKNIKEHYKRLDIVKPLWVEKKYLSVYELLRETVNPNSKDKTPIPNMSAMVLQSILSGNRYPASLYTDTVIRIRSEQGNVTWGRASIIKAYLIKNYSWKEGENYMGLEETCNDTAYVLGRLFSVLESIQKEANQGINATIKDRYFNSACATPASVFPILFKLENSHIKKLEREKGSGSKIFYEKIIGNLMEKLVLFPRSLSLEEQGKFMLGYYHQTQKKYEKKENK
;
A
#
# COMPACT_ATOMS: atom_id res chain seq x y z
N ASP A 1 -3.65 -44.82 -27.53
CA ASP A 1 -2.37 -44.68 -26.79
C ASP A 1 -2.29 -43.40 -25.96
N GLU A 2 -3.01 -42.32 -26.33
CA GLU A 2 -3.08 -41.09 -25.55
C GLU A 2 -3.70 -41.24 -24.14
N LEU A 3 -4.60 -42.24 -23.97
CA LEU A 3 -5.19 -42.58 -22.66
C LEU A 3 -4.18 -43.17 -21.67
N ASN A 4 -3.07 -43.74 -22.15
CA ASN A 4 -2.03 -44.33 -21.32
C ASN A 4 -0.98 -43.29 -20.84
N GLU A 5 -0.98 -42.11 -21.38
CA GLU A 5 -0.04 -41.04 -21.00
C GLU A 5 -0.50 -40.21 -19.76
N GLY A 6 -1.67 -40.56 -19.23
CA GLY A 6 -2.22 -39.91 -18.03
C GLY A 6 -2.80 -38.54 -18.33
N GLY A 7 -4.10 -38.41 -18.40
CA GLY A 7 -4.83 -37.17 -18.60
C GLY A 7 -6.20 -37.21 -17.95
N ASN A 8 -6.82 -36.08 -17.76
CA ASN A 8 -8.22 -36.01 -17.35
C ASN A 8 -9.12 -36.30 -18.55
N VAL A 9 -10.02 -37.27 -18.39
CA VAL A 9 -11.00 -37.65 -19.40
C VAL A 9 -12.36 -37.10 -19.01
N ILE A 10 -13.04 -36.46 -19.95
CA ILE A 10 -14.41 -35.98 -19.78
C ILE A 10 -15.33 -36.62 -20.80
N PHE A 11 -16.56 -36.88 -20.36
CA PHE A 11 -17.58 -37.41 -21.27
C PHE A 11 -18.29 -36.27 -22.00
N CYS A 12 -18.42 -36.42 -23.33
CA CYS A 12 -19.19 -35.47 -24.13
C CYS A 12 -20.11 -36.21 -25.10
N MET A 13 -21.24 -35.59 -25.41
CA MET A 13 -22.17 -36.09 -26.42
C MET A 13 -22.48 -34.94 -27.39
N GLY A 14 -21.87 -34.94 -28.57
CA GLY A 14 -21.82 -33.80 -29.45
C GLY A 14 -21.00 -32.66 -28.85
N ASN A 15 -21.63 -31.51 -28.65
CA ASN A 15 -21.01 -30.32 -28.01
C ASN A 15 -21.34 -30.20 -26.51
N ASP A 16 -22.12 -31.16 -25.95
CA ASP A 16 -22.55 -31.11 -24.56
C ASP A 16 -21.64 -31.96 -23.70
N PHE A 17 -21.03 -31.34 -22.70
CA PHE A 17 -20.20 -32.03 -21.72
C PHE A 17 -21.02 -32.53 -20.54
N ALA A 18 -20.75 -33.77 -20.09
CA ALA A 18 -21.49 -34.40 -18.98
C ALA A 18 -21.44 -33.56 -17.68
N GLN A 19 -20.32 -32.91 -17.39
CA GLN A 19 -20.14 -32.08 -16.22
C GLN A 19 -20.94 -30.75 -16.26
N ASP A 20 -21.46 -30.36 -17.42
CA ASP A 20 -22.27 -29.12 -17.55
C ASP A 20 -23.78 -29.44 -17.46
N ASN A 21 -24.17 -30.70 -17.50
CA ASN A 21 -25.55 -31.12 -17.41
C ASN A 21 -26.06 -31.11 -15.96
N ASP A 22 -27.08 -30.30 -15.69
CA ASP A 22 -27.62 -30.13 -14.34
C ASP A 22 -28.22 -31.39 -13.72
N THR A 23 -28.74 -32.31 -14.54
CA THR A 23 -29.27 -33.61 -14.07
C THR A 23 -28.12 -34.50 -13.62
N ILE A 24 -27.04 -34.56 -14.38
CA ILE A 24 -25.85 -35.34 -14.01
C ILE A 24 -25.20 -34.75 -12.77
N LYS A 25 -25.09 -33.44 -12.65
CA LYS A 25 -24.59 -32.76 -11.43
C LYS A 25 -25.40 -33.18 -10.22
N LYS A 26 -26.74 -33.08 -10.28
CA LYS A 26 -27.63 -33.46 -9.17
C LYS A 26 -27.53 -34.95 -8.79
N ILE A 27 -27.42 -35.85 -9.78
CA ILE A 27 -27.25 -37.29 -9.53
C ILE A 27 -25.89 -37.55 -8.87
N TRP A 28 -24.83 -36.89 -9.35
CA TRP A 28 -23.48 -37.00 -8.80
C TRP A 28 -23.44 -36.48 -7.35
N ASP A 29 -24.02 -35.33 -7.08
CA ASP A 29 -24.09 -34.76 -5.74
C ASP A 29 -24.80 -35.69 -4.77
N ASN A 30 -25.96 -36.26 -5.19
CA ASN A 30 -26.67 -37.24 -4.40
C ASN A 30 -25.88 -38.55 -4.18
N TYR A 31 -25.16 -39.01 -5.20
CA TYR A 31 -24.32 -40.22 -5.13
C TYR A 31 -23.17 -40.01 -4.11
N VAL A 32 -22.49 -38.90 -4.20
CA VAL A 32 -21.37 -38.56 -3.28
C VAL A 32 -21.84 -38.45 -1.84
N VAL A 33 -23.03 -37.88 -1.62
CA VAL A 33 -23.63 -37.75 -0.26
C VAL A 33 -23.97 -39.10 0.35
N HIS A 34 -24.36 -40.13 -0.44
CA HIS A 34 -24.82 -41.42 0.06
C HIS A 34 -23.75 -42.50 0.14
N GLN A 35 -22.50 -42.26 -0.26
CA GLN A 35 -21.43 -43.28 -0.27
C GLN A 35 -20.72 -43.51 1.08
N THR A 36 -21.11 -42.88 2.16
CA THR A 36 -20.33 -42.91 3.42
C THR A 36 -21.07 -43.61 4.55
N GLU A 37 -20.71 -44.86 4.82
CA GLU A 37 -21.25 -45.70 5.92
C GLU A 37 -20.66 -45.33 7.32
N ASN A 38 -19.66 -44.48 7.44
CA ASN A 38 -19.05 -44.09 8.71
C ASN A 38 -18.76 -42.59 8.73
N THR A 39 -19.80 -41.77 8.93
CA THR A 39 -19.66 -40.32 8.90
C THR A 39 -19.78 -39.69 10.26
N ASN A 40 -18.80 -38.87 10.63
CA ASN A 40 -18.97 -37.92 11.70
C ASN A 40 -19.85 -36.77 11.17
N ASP A 41 -21.16 -36.93 11.27
CA ASP A 41 -22.12 -35.90 10.93
C ASP A 41 -22.05 -34.75 11.95
N GLY A 42 -22.13 -33.55 11.45
CA GLY A 42 -22.15 -32.35 12.27
C GLY A 42 -22.82 -31.17 11.55
N ILE A 43 -22.97 -30.08 12.27
CA ILE A 43 -23.44 -28.85 11.65
C ILE A 43 -22.24 -28.14 11.00
N CYS A 44 -22.32 -27.93 9.69
CA CYS A 44 -21.31 -27.18 8.95
C CYS A 44 -21.30 -25.72 9.35
N LEU A 45 -20.14 -25.19 9.79
CA LEU A 45 -19.99 -23.78 10.15
C LEU A 45 -20.18 -22.83 8.97
N ALA A 46 -19.96 -23.29 7.74
CA ALA A 46 -20.09 -22.45 6.55
C ALA A 46 -21.53 -22.37 6.01
N THR A 47 -22.31 -23.48 6.09
CA THR A 47 -23.64 -23.55 5.51
C THR A 47 -24.77 -23.61 6.53
N GLY A 48 -24.48 -23.96 7.79
CA GLY A 48 -25.47 -24.20 8.83
C GLY A 48 -26.23 -25.52 8.70
N GLU A 49 -25.93 -26.33 7.70
CA GLU A 49 -26.60 -27.60 7.42
C GLU A 49 -25.93 -28.76 8.14
N LYS A 50 -26.76 -29.78 8.47
CA LYS A 50 -26.25 -31.06 8.97
C LYS A 50 -25.68 -31.86 7.81
N THR A 51 -24.40 -32.19 7.86
CA THR A 51 -23.68 -32.88 6.79
C THR A 51 -22.46 -33.62 7.33
N GLU A 52 -21.88 -34.47 6.53
CA GLU A 52 -20.61 -35.11 6.83
C GLU A 52 -19.48 -34.07 6.90
N ILE A 53 -18.75 -34.05 8.01
CA ILE A 53 -17.66 -33.10 8.24
C ILE A 53 -16.34 -33.58 7.63
N ALA A 54 -15.66 -32.69 6.94
CA ALA A 54 -14.33 -32.96 6.39
C ALA A 54 -13.30 -33.06 7.52
N ARG A 55 -12.67 -34.22 7.69
CA ARG A 55 -11.64 -34.44 8.71
C ARG A 55 -10.34 -33.68 8.40
N ILE A 56 -9.97 -33.61 7.14
CA ILE A 56 -8.78 -32.91 6.64
C ILE A 56 -9.22 -32.07 5.45
N HIS A 57 -8.80 -30.81 5.42
CA HIS A 57 -9.06 -29.93 4.29
C HIS A 57 -7.94 -30.03 3.25
N ARG A 58 -8.30 -29.90 1.98
CA ARG A 58 -7.34 -29.89 0.86
C ARG A 58 -6.42 -28.69 0.95
N GLY A 59 -5.17 -28.89 0.53
CA GLY A 59 -4.17 -27.84 0.48
C GLY A 59 -4.46 -26.80 -0.62
N ILE A 60 -4.20 -25.56 -0.27
CA ILE A 60 -4.28 -24.40 -1.17
C ILE A 60 -2.88 -24.13 -1.70
N LYS A 61 -2.74 -24.04 -3.01
CA LYS A 61 -1.48 -23.84 -3.74
C LYS A 61 -1.36 -22.39 -4.23
N GLY A 62 -0.15 -21.99 -4.62
CA GLY A 62 0.07 -20.71 -5.30
C GLY A 62 0.31 -19.50 -4.37
N VAL A 63 0.38 -19.70 -3.04
CA VAL A 63 0.78 -18.65 -2.10
C VAL A 63 2.30 -18.70 -1.90
N PRO A 64 3.05 -17.67 -2.29
CA PRO A 64 4.50 -17.64 -2.16
C PRO A 64 4.96 -17.79 -0.70
N GLY A 65 6.00 -18.61 -0.49
CA GLY A 65 6.52 -18.89 0.85
C GLY A 65 5.73 -19.94 1.64
N ALA A 66 4.57 -20.39 1.15
CA ALA A 66 3.83 -21.51 1.69
C ALA A 66 4.35 -22.84 1.12
N GLN A 67 3.91 -23.96 1.70
CA GLN A 67 4.28 -25.30 1.23
C GLN A 67 3.80 -25.51 -0.22
N THR A 68 4.70 -25.94 -1.10
CA THR A 68 4.43 -26.09 -2.55
C THR A 68 3.39 -27.13 -2.89
N SER A 69 3.31 -28.22 -2.09
CA SER A 69 2.28 -29.27 -2.22
C SER A 69 0.87 -28.76 -1.83
N GLY A 70 0.79 -27.62 -1.20
CA GLY A 70 -0.41 -26.95 -0.70
C GLY A 70 -0.36 -26.75 0.81
N ALA A 71 -0.82 -25.59 1.25
CA ALA A 71 -0.94 -25.22 2.65
C ALA A 71 -2.41 -25.17 3.07
N ALA A 72 -2.73 -25.65 4.27
CA ALA A 72 -4.12 -25.73 4.72
C ALA A 72 -4.60 -24.37 5.25
N LEU A 73 -5.82 -23.99 4.90
CA LEU A 73 -6.49 -22.85 5.50
C LEU A 73 -7.07 -23.19 6.88
N VAL A 74 -7.66 -24.37 7.00
CA VAL A 74 -8.18 -24.94 8.26
C VAL A 74 -7.39 -26.22 8.56
N SER A 75 -6.67 -26.26 9.68
CA SER A 75 -5.85 -27.42 10.05
C SER A 75 -5.59 -27.45 11.56
N PHE A 76 -5.77 -28.63 12.16
CA PHE A 76 -5.52 -28.95 13.57
C PHE A 76 -4.64 -30.18 13.60
N ASN A 77 -3.35 -30.03 13.32
CA ASN A 77 -2.41 -31.13 13.12
C ASN A 77 -1.53 -31.42 14.34
N ALA A 78 -1.88 -30.89 15.50
CA ALA A 78 -1.19 -31.18 16.74
C ALA A 78 -2.18 -31.16 17.91
N PRO A 79 -1.98 -31.99 18.97
CA PRO A 79 -2.87 -32.05 20.13
C PRO A 79 -3.09 -30.70 20.83
N ALA A 80 -2.08 -29.79 20.75
CA ALA A 80 -2.21 -28.42 21.31
C ALA A 80 -3.27 -27.54 20.61
N PHE A 81 -3.75 -27.94 19.43
CA PHE A 81 -4.81 -27.25 18.69
C PHE A 81 -6.17 -27.89 18.85
N GLU A 82 -6.25 -29.02 19.54
CA GLU A 82 -7.48 -29.79 19.74
C GLU A 82 -8.14 -29.41 21.07
N SER A 83 -9.47 -29.43 21.09
CA SER A 83 -10.28 -29.06 22.23
C SER A 83 -11.52 -29.95 22.33
N TYR A 84 -12.04 -30.12 23.55
CA TYR A 84 -13.26 -30.86 23.83
C TYR A 84 -13.27 -32.30 23.31
N GLY A 85 -12.10 -32.95 23.23
CA GLY A 85 -11.97 -34.31 22.71
C GLY A 85 -12.22 -34.46 21.21
N LYS A 86 -12.18 -33.33 20.46
CA LYS A 86 -12.34 -33.34 19.00
C LYS A 86 -10.96 -33.36 18.35
N GLU A 87 -10.81 -34.26 17.39
CA GLU A 87 -9.58 -34.42 16.62
C GLU A 87 -9.64 -33.61 15.32
N GLN A 88 -8.50 -33.11 14.86
CA GLN A 88 -8.31 -32.47 13.57
C GLN A 88 -9.39 -31.42 13.25
N SER A 89 -9.89 -31.37 12.00
CA SER A 89 -10.86 -30.34 11.57
C SER A 89 -12.26 -30.49 12.17
N TYR A 90 -12.52 -31.52 12.97
CA TYR A 90 -13.73 -31.56 13.81
C TYR A 90 -13.78 -30.47 14.88
N ASN A 91 -12.64 -29.82 15.17
CA ASN A 91 -12.56 -28.61 16.00
C ASN A 91 -13.17 -27.38 15.34
N ALA A 92 -13.21 -27.32 14.00
CA ALA A 92 -13.88 -26.32 13.19
C ALA A 92 -14.68 -27.04 12.07
N PRO A 93 -15.85 -27.59 12.39
CA PRO A 93 -16.57 -28.49 11.49
C PRO A 93 -17.04 -27.77 10.23
N VAL A 94 -16.52 -28.18 9.08
CA VAL A 94 -16.93 -27.76 7.74
C VAL A 94 -17.31 -28.99 6.95
N GLY A 95 -18.49 -28.97 6.33
CA GLY A 95 -18.96 -30.08 5.51
C GLY A 95 -18.07 -30.37 4.31
N LYS A 96 -17.99 -31.63 3.87
CA LYS A 96 -17.15 -32.03 2.73
C LYS A 96 -17.43 -31.22 1.46
N ASN A 97 -18.70 -30.93 1.15
CA ASN A 97 -19.06 -30.13 -0.01
C ASN A 97 -18.58 -28.68 0.10
N ALA A 98 -18.73 -28.08 1.27
CA ALA A 98 -18.26 -26.72 1.52
C ALA A 98 -16.72 -26.64 1.50
N GLU A 99 -16.04 -27.65 2.05
CA GLU A 99 -14.58 -27.81 1.98
C GLU A 99 -14.11 -27.89 0.53
N PHE A 100 -14.72 -28.77 -0.26
CA PHE A 100 -14.41 -28.93 -1.68
C PHE A 100 -14.62 -27.64 -2.45
N ALA A 101 -15.76 -26.98 -2.23
CA ALA A 101 -16.14 -25.75 -2.93
C ALA A 101 -15.12 -24.63 -2.69
N TYR A 102 -14.81 -24.31 -1.41
CA TYR A 102 -13.90 -23.19 -1.15
C TYR A 102 -12.44 -23.48 -1.54
N THR A 103 -11.98 -24.73 -1.34
CA THR A 103 -10.60 -25.09 -1.72
C THR A 103 -10.41 -25.10 -3.22
N THR A 104 -11.41 -25.58 -3.98
CA THR A 104 -11.39 -25.59 -5.46
C THR A 104 -11.45 -24.16 -6.00
N ALA A 105 -12.39 -23.33 -5.49
CA ALA A 105 -12.55 -21.95 -5.91
C ALA A 105 -11.26 -21.14 -5.63
N LEU A 106 -10.67 -21.29 -4.44
CA LEU A 106 -9.47 -20.56 -4.08
C LEU A 106 -8.24 -21.02 -4.88
N ASN A 107 -8.07 -22.32 -5.13
CA ASN A 107 -7.03 -22.83 -6.02
C ASN A 107 -7.20 -22.33 -7.47
N TYR A 108 -8.44 -22.25 -7.96
CA TYR A 108 -8.74 -21.69 -9.28
C TYR A 108 -8.38 -20.19 -9.35
N LEU A 109 -8.79 -19.39 -8.35
CA LEU A 109 -8.47 -17.97 -8.29
C LEU A 109 -6.96 -17.73 -8.22
N LEU A 110 -6.24 -18.49 -7.40
CA LEU A 110 -4.78 -18.38 -7.23
C LEU A 110 -3.99 -18.84 -8.47
N SER A 111 -4.57 -19.67 -9.33
CA SER A 111 -3.96 -20.09 -10.60
C SER A 111 -4.07 -19.02 -11.71
N ASN A 112 -4.96 -18.06 -11.55
CA ASN A 112 -5.23 -17.03 -12.55
C ASN A 112 -4.52 -15.70 -12.18
N ARG A 113 -3.55 -15.31 -13.00
CA ARG A 113 -2.73 -14.11 -12.76
C ARG A 113 -3.52 -12.80 -12.77
N ASP A 114 -4.65 -12.75 -13.45
CA ASP A 114 -5.51 -11.56 -13.53
C ASP A 114 -6.37 -11.37 -12.26
N LYS A 115 -6.39 -12.36 -11.38
CA LYS A 115 -7.21 -12.38 -10.14
C LYS A 115 -6.37 -12.29 -8.87
N ILE A 116 -5.06 -12.10 -9.02
CA ILE A 116 -4.11 -12.06 -7.89
C ILE A 116 -3.02 -11.01 -8.12
N PHE A 117 -2.47 -10.50 -7.03
CA PHE A 117 -1.14 -9.88 -7.01
C PHE A 117 -0.43 -10.14 -5.68
N GLN A 118 0.89 -10.18 -5.74
CA GLN A 118 1.72 -10.31 -4.54
C GLN A 118 2.05 -8.93 -3.98
N LEU A 119 1.92 -8.76 -2.66
CA LEU A 119 2.27 -7.55 -1.96
C LEU A 119 3.05 -7.88 -0.68
N GLY A 120 4.37 -7.68 -0.71
CA GLY A 120 5.27 -8.08 0.36
C GLY A 120 5.24 -9.59 0.59
N ASP A 121 4.91 -10.02 1.80
CA ASP A 121 4.76 -11.41 2.21
C ASP A 121 3.38 -12.02 1.89
N SER A 122 2.48 -11.23 1.34
CA SER A 122 1.08 -11.59 1.19
C SER A 122 0.68 -11.76 -0.27
N MET A 123 -0.26 -12.69 -0.50
CA MET A 123 -0.97 -12.88 -1.76
C MET A 123 -2.37 -12.31 -1.64
N VAL A 124 -2.73 -11.40 -2.53
CA VAL A 124 -4.05 -10.79 -2.62
C VAL A 124 -4.83 -11.45 -3.74
N VAL A 125 -6.00 -11.97 -3.41
CA VAL A 125 -6.95 -12.60 -4.34
C VAL A 125 -8.19 -11.72 -4.38
N TYR A 126 -8.75 -11.49 -5.57
CA TYR A 126 -9.91 -10.62 -5.72
C TYR A 126 -10.83 -11.06 -6.86
N TRP A 127 -12.14 -10.82 -6.68
CA TRP A 127 -13.15 -11.18 -7.66
C TRP A 127 -14.42 -10.33 -7.52
N ALA A 128 -15.16 -10.20 -8.63
CA ALA A 128 -16.51 -9.67 -8.63
C ALA A 128 -17.54 -10.80 -8.44
N GLU A 129 -18.65 -10.53 -7.76
CA GLU A 129 -19.71 -11.52 -7.51
C GLU A 129 -20.31 -12.07 -8.81
N ASN A 130 -20.46 -11.23 -9.83
CA ASN A 130 -21.00 -11.63 -11.14
C ASN A 130 -19.99 -12.39 -12.03
N GLY A 131 -18.75 -12.57 -11.58
CA GLY A 131 -17.70 -13.28 -12.30
C GLY A 131 -17.08 -12.55 -13.49
N MET A 132 -17.52 -11.32 -13.82
CA MET A 132 -16.99 -10.54 -14.95
C MET A 132 -15.53 -10.13 -14.70
N GLU A 133 -14.65 -10.47 -15.64
CA GLU A 133 -13.19 -10.27 -15.52
C GLU A 133 -12.78 -8.80 -15.61
N GLU A 134 -13.59 -7.95 -16.20
CA GLU A 134 -13.34 -6.52 -16.36
C GLU A 134 -13.17 -5.81 -15.01
N TYR A 135 -13.91 -6.25 -13.99
CA TYR A 135 -13.74 -5.72 -12.62
C TYR A 135 -12.36 -6.05 -12.06
N GLN A 136 -11.88 -7.29 -12.25
CA GLN A 136 -10.57 -7.72 -11.78
C GLN A 136 -9.45 -6.99 -12.55
N LYS A 137 -9.55 -6.88 -13.86
CA LYS A 137 -8.59 -6.14 -14.69
C LYS A 137 -8.52 -4.67 -14.28
N THR A 138 -9.68 -4.04 -14.09
CA THR A 138 -9.76 -2.64 -13.63
C THR A 138 -9.17 -2.47 -12.23
N PHE A 139 -9.47 -3.38 -11.30
CA PHE A 139 -8.90 -3.33 -9.95
C PHE A 139 -7.38 -3.47 -9.96
N SER A 140 -6.86 -4.47 -10.69
CA SER A 140 -5.41 -4.67 -10.84
C SER A 140 -4.71 -3.43 -11.38
N PHE A 141 -5.27 -2.83 -12.41
CA PHE A 141 -4.77 -1.64 -13.04
C PHE A 141 -4.81 -0.41 -12.12
N VAL A 142 -5.90 -0.22 -11.37
CA VAL A 142 -6.04 0.89 -10.42
C VAL A 142 -5.06 0.75 -9.25
N MET A 143 -4.74 -0.48 -8.83
CA MET A 143 -3.76 -0.75 -7.77
C MET A 143 -2.31 -0.63 -8.22
N ASN A 144 -2.03 -0.84 -9.52
CA ASN A 144 -0.69 -0.75 -10.12
C ASN A 144 -0.70 0.21 -11.33
N PRO A 145 -0.85 1.52 -11.10
CA PRO A 145 -0.90 2.50 -12.19
C PRO A 145 0.44 2.60 -12.92
N HIS A 146 0.36 2.66 -14.25
CA HIS A 146 1.49 2.92 -15.14
C HIS A 146 1.26 4.23 -15.88
N VAL A 147 2.34 4.84 -16.40
CA VAL A 147 2.28 6.10 -17.16
C VAL A 147 1.31 6.00 -18.34
N ASP A 148 1.33 4.89 -19.06
CA ASP A 148 0.55 4.68 -20.28
C ASP A 148 -0.98 4.66 -20.05
N ASN A 149 -1.42 4.46 -18.81
CA ASN A 149 -2.84 4.29 -18.49
C ASN A 149 -3.38 5.31 -17.45
N GLU A 150 -2.60 6.34 -17.12
CA GLU A 150 -3.02 7.39 -16.19
C GLU A 150 -4.27 8.15 -16.63
N GLU A 151 -4.44 8.38 -17.93
CA GLU A 151 -5.65 9.01 -18.47
C GLU A 151 -6.91 8.14 -18.28
N GLN A 152 -6.79 6.83 -18.49
CA GLN A 152 -7.89 5.89 -18.26
C GLN A 152 -8.25 5.85 -16.77
N LEU A 153 -7.25 5.82 -15.88
CA LEU A 153 -7.45 5.91 -14.45
C LEU A 153 -8.20 7.19 -14.04
N GLN A 154 -7.81 8.32 -14.60
CA GLN A 154 -8.46 9.59 -14.33
C GLN A 154 -9.93 9.58 -14.80
N ARG A 155 -10.23 9.03 -15.98
CA ARG A 155 -11.62 8.88 -16.48
C ARG A 155 -12.47 8.03 -15.54
N ILE A 156 -11.94 6.91 -15.05
CA ILE A 156 -12.64 6.07 -14.08
C ILE A 156 -12.95 6.87 -12.81
N PHE A 157 -11.96 7.58 -12.27
CA PHE A 157 -12.15 8.39 -11.07
C PHE A 157 -13.13 9.55 -11.25
N ASP A 158 -13.20 10.14 -12.44
CA ASP A 158 -14.13 11.23 -12.72
C ASP A 158 -15.57 10.71 -12.88
N SER A 159 -15.75 9.51 -13.41
CA SER A 159 -17.08 8.89 -13.55
C SER A 159 -17.72 8.52 -12.22
N LEU A 160 -16.92 8.19 -11.17
CA LEU A 160 -17.42 7.90 -9.81
C LEU A 160 -18.30 9.00 -9.21
N LYS A 161 -18.15 10.25 -9.64
CA LYS A 161 -18.96 11.38 -9.15
C LYS A 161 -20.20 11.65 -10.01
N LYS A 162 -20.22 11.17 -11.24
CA LYS A 162 -21.19 11.60 -12.27
C LYS A 162 -22.18 10.51 -12.64
N SER A 163 -21.84 9.25 -12.45
CA SER A 163 -22.62 8.12 -12.96
C SER A 163 -22.55 6.93 -12.01
N ARG A 164 -23.58 6.08 -12.09
CA ARG A 164 -23.58 4.74 -11.48
C ARG A 164 -22.71 3.75 -12.28
N TYR A 165 -22.43 4.05 -13.53
CA TYR A 165 -21.72 3.18 -14.45
C TYR A 165 -20.48 3.86 -15.02
N VAL A 166 -19.49 3.06 -15.38
CA VAL A 166 -18.35 3.49 -16.18
C VAL A 166 -18.17 2.53 -17.34
N ASP A 167 -17.84 3.07 -18.50
CA ASP A 167 -17.44 2.28 -19.66
C ASP A 167 -15.91 2.13 -19.63
N VAL A 168 -15.47 0.88 -19.53
CA VAL A 168 -14.05 0.50 -19.61
C VAL A 168 -13.92 -0.53 -20.72
N ASP A 169 -13.15 -0.23 -21.75
CA ASP A 169 -12.91 -1.08 -22.91
C ASP A 169 -14.21 -1.60 -23.57
N ASN A 170 -15.21 -0.71 -23.71
CA ASN A 170 -16.56 -0.97 -24.24
C ASN A 170 -17.43 -1.89 -23.34
N VAL A 171 -17.05 -2.11 -22.10
CA VAL A 171 -17.85 -2.85 -21.12
C VAL A 171 -18.42 -1.88 -20.08
N LYS A 172 -19.75 -1.89 -19.94
CA LYS A 172 -20.46 -1.09 -18.95
C LYS A 172 -20.39 -1.77 -17.57
N MET A 173 -19.62 -1.17 -16.66
CA MET A 173 -19.43 -1.69 -15.29
C MET A 173 -20.34 -0.94 -14.32
N ASP A 174 -21.07 -1.68 -13.48
CA ASP A 174 -21.91 -1.13 -12.41
C ASP A 174 -21.05 -0.94 -11.15
N PHE A 175 -21.04 0.26 -10.61
CA PHE A 175 -20.31 0.57 -9.37
C PHE A 175 -20.94 -0.06 -8.12
N GLU A 176 -22.21 -0.46 -8.17
CA GLU A 176 -22.89 -1.16 -7.07
C GLU A 176 -22.57 -2.66 -7.03
N GLN A 177 -21.81 -3.19 -8.01
CA GLN A 177 -21.40 -4.60 -8.03
C GLN A 177 -20.59 -4.94 -6.78
N SER A 178 -20.96 -6.01 -6.08
CA SER A 178 -20.19 -6.56 -4.95
C SER A 178 -18.82 -7.06 -5.43
N PHE A 179 -17.79 -6.63 -4.72
CA PHE A 179 -16.40 -6.99 -5.01
C PHE A 179 -15.72 -7.49 -3.74
N TYR A 180 -14.97 -8.56 -3.87
CA TYR A 180 -14.36 -9.29 -2.76
C TYR A 180 -12.85 -9.27 -2.88
N ILE A 181 -12.16 -9.13 -1.75
CA ILE A 181 -10.72 -9.12 -1.67
C ILE A 181 -10.28 -9.95 -0.46
N LEU A 182 -9.47 -10.98 -0.70
CA LEU A 182 -8.92 -11.87 0.31
C LEU A 182 -7.40 -11.75 0.30
N CYS A 183 -6.82 -11.43 1.46
CA CYS A 183 -5.38 -11.36 1.63
C CYS A 183 -4.88 -12.54 2.46
N LEU A 184 -4.02 -13.35 1.85
CA LEU A 184 -3.43 -14.54 2.43
C LEU A 184 -1.93 -14.36 2.63
N ALA A 185 -1.40 -14.92 3.70
CA ALA A 185 0.03 -14.98 3.93
C ALA A 185 0.47 -16.40 4.32
N PRO A 186 1.71 -16.79 4.01
CA PRO A 186 2.23 -18.09 4.39
C PRO A 186 2.44 -18.16 5.92
N ASN A 187 2.16 -19.31 6.48
CA ASN A 187 2.42 -19.64 7.88
C ASN A 187 2.84 -21.11 7.98
N ALA A 188 4.07 -21.41 7.56
CA ALA A 188 4.60 -22.77 7.42
C ALA A 188 3.68 -23.67 6.56
N ALA A 189 3.15 -24.76 7.11
CA ALA A 189 2.23 -25.66 6.43
C ALA A 189 0.77 -25.14 6.35
N ARG A 190 0.51 -23.92 6.82
CA ARG A 190 -0.82 -23.31 6.85
C ARG A 190 -0.83 -21.98 6.13
N LEU A 191 -2.02 -21.46 5.88
CA LEU A 191 -2.25 -20.09 5.44
C LEU A 191 -2.87 -19.28 6.57
N SER A 192 -2.45 -18.02 6.65
CA SER A 192 -3.04 -17.02 7.53
C SER A 192 -3.90 -16.08 6.68
N VAL A 193 -5.17 -15.90 7.04
CA VAL A 193 -6.00 -14.83 6.48
C VAL A 193 -5.60 -13.54 7.17
N ARG A 194 -4.99 -12.61 6.42
CA ARG A 194 -4.64 -11.30 6.93
C ARG A 194 -5.86 -10.40 7.04
N PHE A 195 -6.68 -10.40 6.00
CA PHE A 195 -8.03 -9.81 6.02
C PHE A 195 -8.89 -10.38 4.89
N PHE A 196 -10.19 -10.26 5.08
CA PHE A 196 -11.20 -10.40 4.05
C PHE A 196 -11.99 -9.09 3.99
N TYR A 197 -12.20 -8.57 2.79
CA TYR A 197 -12.91 -7.31 2.59
C TYR A 197 -13.92 -7.45 1.47
N GLN A 198 -15.13 -6.97 1.73
CA GLN A 198 -16.24 -6.92 0.79
C GLN A 198 -16.85 -5.53 0.80
N ASN A 199 -17.07 -4.97 -0.37
CA ASN A 199 -17.82 -3.72 -0.53
C ASN A 199 -18.29 -3.61 -1.98
N THR A 200 -19.03 -2.54 -2.31
CA THR A 200 -19.32 -2.21 -3.70
C THR A 200 -18.02 -1.80 -4.42
N PHE A 201 -17.92 -2.14 -5.69
CA PHE A 201 -16.74 -1.78 -6.50
C PHE A 201 -16.51 -0.26 -6.53
N GLY A 202 -17.61 0.51 -6.61
CA GLY A 202 -17.55 1.96 -6.57
C GLY A 202 -16.96 2.54 -5.28
N ASP A 203 -17.33 2.01 -4.12
CA ASP A 203 -16.79 2.47 -2.84
C ASP A 203 -15.31 2.12 -2.67
N ILE A 204 -14.91 0.95 -3.14
CA ILE A 204 -13.49 0.57 -3.19
C ILE A 204 -12.71 1.57 -4.05
N LEU A 205 -13.18 1.88 -5.26
CA LEU A 205 -12.53 2.85 -6.14
C LEU A 205 -12.51 4.27 -5.56
N LYS A 206 -13.58 4.71 -4.86
CA LYS A 206 -13.59 5.99 -4.14
C LYS A 206 -12.49 6.07 -3.08
N ASN A 207 -12.35 5.01 -2.27
CA ASN A 207 -11.32 4.94 -1.23
C ASN A 207 -9.90 4.98 -1.83
N ILE A 208 -9.67 4.27 -2.93
CA ILE A 208 -8.39 4.30 -3.66
C ILE A 208 -8.13 5.70 -4.24
N LYS A 209 -9.14 6.34 -4.84
CA LYS A 209 -9.03 7.72 -5.35
C LYS A 209 -8.62 8.70 -4.25
N GLU A 210 -9.28 8.64 -3.09
CA GLU A 210 -8.95 9.49 -1.95
C GLU A 210 -7.56 9.19 -1.38
N HIS A 211 -7.10 7.94 -1.47
CA HIS A 211 -5.72 7.58 -1.14
C HIS A 211 -4.73 8.28 -2.08
N TYR A 212 -4.92 8.21 -3.39
CA TYR A 212 -4.05 8.88 -4.35
C TYR A 212 -4.07 10.40 -4.20
N LYS A 213 -5.24 10.99 -3.93
CA LYS A 213 -5.35 12.43 -3.65
C LYS A 213 -4.53 12.85 -2.43
N ARG A 214 -4.50 12.06 -1.37
CA ARG A 214 -3.68 12.34 -0.18
C ARG A 214 -2.18 12.22 -0.44
N LEU A 215 -1.78 11.32 -1.35
CA LEU A 215 -0.38 11.13 -1.75
C LEU A 215 0.13 12.24 -2.68
N ASP A 216 -0.76 12.93 -3.37
CA ASP A 216 -0.40 13.89 -4.41
C ASP A 216 0.41 15.05 -3.85
N ILE A 217 1.65 15.20 -4.32
CA ILE A 217 2.64 16.18 -3.88
C ILE A 217 3.60 16.46 -5.04
N VAL A 218 4.19 17.65 -5.05
CA VAL A 218 5.21 18.00 -6.04
C VAL A 218 6.26 16.90 -6.17
N LYS A 219 6.54 16.50 -7.39
CA LYS A 219 7.49 15.44 -7.73
C LYS A 219 8.74 16.01 -8.42
N PRO A 220 9.88 15.33 -8.37
CA PRO A 220 11.05 15.69 -9.15
C PRO A 220 10.73 15.72 -10.64
N LEU A 221 11.34 16.66 -11.40
CA LEU A 221 11.06 16.87 -12.83
C LEU A 221 11.32 15.66 -13.72
N TRP A 222 12.22 14.77 -13.31
CA TRP A 222 12.56 13.54 -14.07
C TRP A 222 11.59 12.38 -13.81
N VAL A 223 10.62 12.55 -12.90
CA VAL A 223 9.61 11.52 -12.62
C VAL A 223 8.40 11.79 -13.51
N GLU A 224 8.15 10.90 -14.45
CA GLU A 224 7.02 11.02 -15.37
C GLU A 224 5.70 10.62 -14.72
N LYS A 225 5.68 9.48 -14.02
CA LYS A 225 4.46 8.94 -13.41
C LYS A 225 3.81 9.87 -12.38
N LYS A 226 2.48 9.87 -12.37
CA LYS A 226 1.65 10.67 -11.45
C LYS A 226 1.34 9.95 -10.15
N TYR A 227 1.14 8.64 -10.19
CA TYR A 227 0.69 7.84 -9.06
C TYR A 227 1.76 6.86 -8.59
N LEU A 228 1.88 6.70 -7.27
CA LEU A 228 2.71 5.69 -6.63
C LEU A 228 1.86 4.48 -6.27
N SER A 229 2.22 3.32 -6.77
CA SER A 229 1.59 2.05 -6.38
C SER A 229 1.86 1.72 -4.90
N VAL A 230 1.01 0.87 -4.31
CA VAL A 230 1.20 0.42 -2.92
C VAL A 230 2.55 -0.28 -2.74
N TYR A 231 2.98 -1.04 -3.75
CA TYR A 231 4.29 -1.69 -3.74
C TYR A 231 5.44 -0.68 -3.62
N GLU A 232 5.39 0.41 -4.39
CA GLU A 232 6.41 1.46 -4.34
C GLU A 232 6.43 2.19 -3.00
N LEU A 233 5.25 2.50 -2.45
CA LEU A 233 5.14 3.10 -1.11
C LEU A 233 5.77 2.21 -0.03
N LEU A 234 5.51 0.91 -0.08
CA LEU A 234 6.08 -0.04 0.87
C LEU A 234 7.61 -0.14 0.73
N ARG A 235 8.15 -0.01 -0.47
CA ARG A 235 9.61 0.03 -0.69
C ARG A 235 10.29 1.23 -0.06
N GLU A 236 9.59 2.34 0.12
CA GLU A 236 10.13 3.53 0.80
C GLU A 236 10.40 3.31 2.31
N THR A 237 9.80 2.29 2.90
CA THR A 237 10.01 1.91 4.31
C THR A 237 11.19 0.96 4.49
N VAL A 238 11.71 0.38 3.41
CA VAL A 238 12.75 -0.65 3.44
C VAL A 238 14.14 -0.03 3.35
N ASN A 239 15.12 -0.65 4.03
CA ASN A 239 16.52 -0.25 3.88
C ASN A 239 17.03 -0.65 2.47
N PRO A 240 17.41 0.32 1.61
CA PRO A 240 17.85 0.03 0.24
C PRO A 240 19.12 -0.82 0.19
N ASN A 241 19.92 -0.83 1.26
CA ASN A 241 21.18 -1.58 1.38
C ASN A 241 20.98 -2.96 2.03
N SER A 242 19.76 -3.32 2.44
CA SER A 242 19.47 -4.65 2.97
C SER A 242 19.50 -5.70 1.85
N LYS A 243 19.94 -6.91 2.18
CA LYS A 243 19.80 -8.08 1.29
C LYS A 243 18.33 -8.42 1.07
N ASP A 244 17.55 -8.37 2.16
CA ASP A 244 16.11 -8.52 2.13
C ASP A 244 15.47 -7.14 1.99
N LYS A 245 14.78 -6.94 0.86
CA LYS A 245 14.08 -5.69 0.51
C LYS A 245 12.58 -5.81 0.72
N THR A 246 12.16 -6.70 1.62
CA THR A 246 10.74 -6.84 1.99
C THR A 246 10.38 -5.88 3.13
N PRO A 247 9.17 -5.31 3.11
CA PRO A 247 8.61 -4.56 4.23
C PRO A 247 8.48 -5.47 5.46
N ILE A 248 8.33 -4.88 6.65
CA ILE A 248 8.05 -5.68 7.85
C ILE A 248 6.79 -6.53 7.65
N PRO A 249 6.79 -7.77 8.17
CA PRO A 249 5.65 -8.67 8.03
C PRO A 249 4.34 -8.01 8.45
N ASN A 250 3.25 -8.32 7.76
CA ASN A 250 1.92 -7.78 7.99
C ASN A 250 1.69 -6.30 7.61
N MET A 251 2.71 -5.47 7.45
CA MET A 251 2.54 -4.06 7.05
C MET A 251 1.82 -3.95 5.71
N SER A 252 2.21 -4.77 4.74
CA SER A 252 1.62 -4.77 3.40
C SER A 252 0.11 -4.98 3.42
N ALA A 253 -0.35 -5.98 4.17
CA ALA A 253 -1.77 -6.27 4.32
C ALA A 253 -2.52 -5.14 5.05
N MET A 254 -1.95 -4.59 6.12
CA MET A 254 -2.57 -3.50 6.88
C MET A 254 -2.68 -2.20 6.06
N VAL A 255 -1.66 -1.87 5.27
CA VAL A 255 -1.69 -0.69 4.37
C VAL A 255 -2.75 -0.88 3.30
N LEU A 256 -2.77 -2.04 2.64
CA LEU A 256 -3.78 -2.34 1.62
C LEU A 256 -5.20 -2.28 2.20
N GLN A 257 -5.44 -2.92 3.33
CA GLN A 257 -6.74 -2.88 4.01
C GLN A 257 -7.18 -1.44 4.33
N SER A 258 -6.25 -0.61 4.80
CA SER A 258 -6.52 0.81 5.10
C SER A 258 -6.93 1.61 3.86
N ILE A 259 -6.27 1.33 2.73
CA ILE A 259 -6.58 1.98 1.45
C ILE A 259 -7.99 1.59 0.99
N LEU A 260 -8.28 0.28 0.96
CA LEU A 260 -9.54 -0.26 0.46
C LEU A 260 -10.75 0.15 1.31
N SER A 261 -10.58 0.14 2.64
CA SER A 261 -11.64 0.48 3.58
C SER A 261 -11.78 1.98 3.86
N GLY A 262 -10.81 2.79 3.43
CA GLY A 262 -10.75 4.20 3.78
C GLY A 262 -10.43 4.47 5.26
N ASN A 263 -9.96 3.49 6.02
CA ASN A 263 -9.54 3.61 7.41
C ASN A 263 -8.19 4.33 7.57
N ARG A 264 -7.77 4.58 8.81
CA ARG A 264 -6.46 5.15 9.13
C ARG A 264 -5.34 4.22 8.68
N TYR A 265 -4.23 4.78 8.24
CA TYR A 265 -3.04 4.01 7.90
C TYR A 265 -2.40 3.40 9.15
N PRO A 266 -1.74 2.23 9.05
CA PRO A 266 -1.02 1.66 10.19
C PRO A 266 0.14 2.57 10.63
N ALA A 267 0.36 2.67 11.93
CA ALA A 267 1.41 3.53 12.50
C ALA A 267 2.82 3.12 12.01
N SER A 268 3.03 1.83 11.74
CA SER A 268 4.28 1.32 11.18
C SER A 268 4.66 1.96 9.84
N LEU A 269 3.70 2.24 8.95
CA LEU A 269 3.98 2.92 7.68
C LEU A 269 4.67 4.26 7.90
N TYR A 270 4.16 5.06 8.84
CA TYR A 270 4.71 6.37 9.14
C TYR A 270 6.03 6.30 9.91
N THR A 271 6.06 5.48 10.97
CA THR A 271 7.25 5.34 11.84
C THR A 271 8.44 4.83 11.05
N ASP A 272 8.26 3.81 10.21
CA ASP A 272 9.36 3.24 9.43
C ASP A 272 9.82 4.21 8.33
N THR A 273 8.90 4.99 7.74
CA THR A 273 9.27 6.08 6.82
C THR A 273 10.14 7.13 7.51
N VAL A 274 9.75 7.58 8.71
CA VAL A 274 10.55 8.54 9.50
C VAL A 274 11.89 7.94 9.90
N ILE A 275 11.93 6.68 10.34
CA ILE A 275 13.18 5.96 10.66
C ILE A 275 14.09 5.89 9.43
N ARG A 276 13.57 5.59 8.25
CA ARG A 276 14.36 5.58 7.01
C ARG A 276 14.95 6.93 6.68
N ILE A 277 14.15 7.99 6.72
CA ILE A 277 14.64 9.35 6.50
C ILE A 277 15.78 9.68 7.46
N ARG A 278 15.63 9.36 8.75
CA ARG A 278 16.64 9.62 9.77
C ARG A 278 17.91 8.80 9.58
N SER A 279 17.78 7.50 9.31
CA SER A 279 18.92 6.60 9.11
C SER A 279 19.69 6.89 7.81
N GLU A 280 19.04 7.54 6.85
CA GLU A 280 19.63 7.99 5.60
C GLU A 280 19.90 9.52 5.61
N GLN A 281 20.15 10.07 6.78
CA GLN A 281 20.60 11.44 6.98
C GLN A 281 19.73 12.50 6.29
N GLY A 282 18.41 12.37 6.47
CA GLY A 282 17.46 13.35 5.91
C GLY A 282 17.13 13.12 4.42
N ASN A 283 17.29 11.91 3.91
CA ASN A 283 16.89 11.59 2.55
C ASN A 283 15.37 11.50 2.42
N VAL A 284 14.70 12.64 2.16
CA VAL A 284 13.26 12.73 1.93
C VAL A 284 12.99 12.56 0.44
N THR A 285 12.69 11.33 0.03
CA THR A 285 12.29 11.01 -1.36
C THR A 285 10.86 11.49 -1.64
N TRP A 286 10.46 11.50 -2.90
CA TRP A 286 9.08 11.79 -3.30
C TRP A 286 8.08 10.82 -2.62
N GLY A 287 8.37 9.51 -2.65
CA GLY A 287 7.51 8.51 -2.01
C GLY A 287 7.40 8.70 -0.50
N ARG A 288 8.50 8.98 0.19
CA ARG A 288 8.51 9.27 1.64
C ARG A 288 7.72 10.54 1.98
N ALA A 289 7.89 11.60 1.20
CA ALA A 289 7.12 12.83 1.37
C ALA A 289 5.62 12.58 1.15
N SER A 290 5.25 11.81 0.12
CA SER A 290 3.86 11.40 -0.15
C SER A 290 3.26 10.61 1.02
N ILE A 291 3.98 9.63 1.57
CA ILE A 291 3.52 8.85 2.74
C ILE A 291 3.30 9.77 3.95
N ILE A 292 4.26 10.64 4.25
CA ILE A 292 4.16 11.57 5.39
C ILE A 292 2.93 12.46 5.22
N LYS A 293 2.75 13.09 4.05
CA LYS A 293 1.60 13.95 3.77
C LYS A 293 0.28 13.19 3.95
N ALA A 294 0.16 12.03 3.29
CA ALA A 294 -1.06 11.22 3.37
C ALA A 294 -1.39 10.79 4.81
N TYR A 295 -0.37 10.43 5.58
CA TYR A 295 -0.52 10.04 6.98
C TYR A 295 -0.94 11.21 7.87
N LEU A 296 -0.32 12.37 7.73
CA LEU A 296 -0.69 13.58 8.48
C LEU A 296 -2.13 13.98 8.22
N ILE A 297 -2.56 13.98 6.96
CA ILE A 297 -3.95 14.28 6.58
C ILE A 297 -4.92 13.27 7.20
N LYS A 298 -4.65 11.97 7.04
CA LYS A 298 -5.62 10.91 7.40
C LYS A 298 -5.61 10.58 8.88
N ASN A 299 -4.43 10.51 9.51
CA ASN A 299 -4.26 10.01 10.87
C ASN A 299 -4.26 11.13 11.92
N TYR A 300 -3.64 12.28 11.59
CA TYR A 300 -3.59 13.44 12.46
C TYR A 300 -4.63 14.51 12.11
N SER A 301 -5.45 14.28 11.07
CA SER A 301 -6.51 15.21 10.64
C SER A 301 -5.98 16.59 10.25
N TRP A 302 -4.80 16.63 9.62
CA TRP A 302 -4.18 17.86 9.15
C TRP A 302 -4.88 18.37 7.87
N LYS A 303 -5.99 19.10 8.06
CA LYS A 303 -6.85 19.56 6.95
C LYS A 303 -6.13 20.52 5.99
N GLU A 304 -5.29 21.40 6.52
CA GLU A 304 -4.52 22.36 5.71
C GLU A 304 -3.59 21.66 4.72
N GLY A 305 -3.03 20.50 5.12
CA GLY A 305 -2.14 19.69 4.29
C GLY A 305 -2.77 19.17 3.00
N GLU A 306 -4.10 19.12 2.90
CA GLU A 306 -4.78 18.75 1.66
C GLU A 306 -4.44 19.67 0.49
N ASN A 307 -4.18 20.94 0.76
CA ASN A 307 -3.84 21.96 -0.23
C ASN A 307 -2.32 22.05 -0.51
N TYR A 308 -1.49 21.37 0.27
CA TYR A 308 -0.03 21.44 0.16
C TYR A 308 0.50 20.50 -0.93
N MET A 309 0.19 20.86 -2.18
CA MET A 309 0.69 20.12 -3.36
C MET A 309 2.19 20.40 -3.60
N GLY A 310 2.68 21.56 -3.21
CA GLY A 310 4.06 22.00 -3.31
C GLY A 310 4.42 22.96 -2.17
N LEU A 311 5.34 23.88 -2.44
CA LEU A 311 5.74 24.86 -1.44
C LEU A 311 4.58 25.79 -1.09
N GLU A 312 4.14 25.77 0.18
CA GLU A 312 3.14 26.68 0.71
C GLU A 312 3.82 27.84 1.45
N GLU A 313 3.90 28.97 0.77
CA GLU A 313 4.60 30.14 1.30
C GLU A 313 3.82 30.82 2.42
N THR A 314 2.51 30.69 2.46
CA THR A 314 1.64 31.32 3.46
C THR A 314 1.57 30.53 4.77
N CYS A 315 2.04 29.29 4.77
CA CYS A 315 2.05 28.43 5.95
C CYS A 315 2.83 29.05 7.12
N ASN A 316 2.20 29.06 8.30
CA ASN A 316 2.79 29.55 9.54
C ASN A 316 3.02 28.42 10.57
N ASP A 317 2.82 27.15 10.19
CA ASP A 317 3.14 26.02 11.07
C ASP A 317 4.64 26.00 11.36
N THR A 318 4.98 26.13 12.64
CA THR A 318 6.37 26.27 13.10
C THR A 318 7.28 25.15 12.59
N ALA A 319 6.81 23.90 12.63
CA ALA A 319 7.63 22.77 12.21
C ALA A 319 7.86 22.76 10.69
N TYR A 320 6.82 23.07 9.91
CA TYR A 320 6.94 23.20 8.45
C TYR A 320 7.90 24.33 8.07
N VAL A 321 7.77 25.49 8.72
CA VAL A 321 8.66 26.67 8.50
C VAL A 321 10.10 26.33 8.87
N LEU A 322 10.35 25.61 9.96
CA LEU A 322 11.69 25.15 10.35
C LEU A 322 12.30 24.19 9.32
N GLY A 323 11.50 23.29 8.73
CA GLY A 323 11.95 22.44 7.64
C GLY A 323 12.37 23.23 6.40
N ARG A 324 11.58 24.24 6.02
CA ARG A 324 11.92 25.19 4.94
C ARG A 324 13.23 25.91 5.23
N LEU A 325 13.36 26.48 6.43
CA LEU A 325 14.54 27.19 6.88
C LEU A 325 15.79 26.31 6.80
N PHE A 326 15.70 25.06 7.26
CA PHE A 326 16.81 24.11 7.16
C PHE A 326 17.24 23.86 5.70
N SER A 327 16.30 23.72 4.76
CA SER A 327 16.60 23.56 3.32
C SER A 327 17.29 24.80 2.73
N VAL A 328 16.91 26.00 3.18
CA VAL A 328 17.56 27.27 2.76
C VAL A 328 19.00 27.32 3.25
N LEU A 329 19.25 27.02 4.54
CA LEU A 329 20.58 27.00 5.13
C LEU A 329 21.50 25.97 4.46
N GLU A 330 20.98 24.79 4.14
CA GLU A 330 21.71 23.78 3.37
C GLU A 330 22.08 24.28 1.96
N SER A 331 21.18 25.05 1.34
CA SER A 331 21.40 25.58 0.01
C SER A 331 22.52 26.60 -0.03
N ILE A 332 22.56 27.49 0.96
CA ILE A 332 23.64 28.47 1.12
C ILE A 332 24.98 27.75 1.24
N GLN A 333 25.04 26.69 2.06
CA GLN A 333 26.26 25.89 2.21
C GLN A 333 26.69 25.24 0.90
N LYS A 334 25.76 24.60 0.17
CA LYS A 334 26.06 23.95 -1.12
C LYS A 334 26.54 24.95 -2.18
N GLU A 335 25.92 26.12 -2.21
CA GLU A 335 26.25 27.15 -3.17
C GLU A 335 27.60 27.83 -2.85
N ALA A 336 27.91 28.04 -1.57
CA ALA A 336 29.19 28.58 -1.12
C ALA A 336 30.36 27.58 -1.22
N ASN A 337 30.07 26.28 -1.27
CA ASN A 337 31.10 25.23 -1.29
C ASN A 337 30.76 24.18 -2.35
N GLN A 338 30.94 24.55 -3.60
CA GLN A 338 30.69 23.64 -4.73
C GLN A 338 31.56 22.38 -4.61
N GLY A 339 30.95 21.21 -4.83
CA GLY A 339 31.63 19.91 -4.73
C GLY A 339 31.80 19.38 -3.31
N ILE A 340 31.16 19.98 -2.30
CA ILE A 340 31.19 19.46 -0.92
C ILE A 340 30.57 18.08 -0.82
N ASN A 341 31.25 17.12 -0.19
CA ASN A 341 30.80 15.74 -0.06
C ASN A 341 29.76 15.56 1.07
N ALA A 342 29.78 16.40 2.09
CA ALA A 342 28.83 16.33 3.22
C ALA A 342 28.31 17.72 3.57
N THR A 343 27.01 17.85 3.74
CA THR A 343 26.34 19.11 4.07
C THR A 343 25.89 19.16 5.52
N ILE A 344 25.27 20.26 5.95
CA ILE A 344 24.60 20.34 7.24
C ILE A 344 23.51 19.27 7.40
N LYS A 345 22.94 18.79 6.29
CA LYS A 345 21.95 17.71 6.29
C LYS A 345 22.54 16.44 6.90
N ASP A 346 23.71 16.02 6.48
CA ASP A 346 24.33 14.77 6.92
C ASP A 346 24.63 14.74 8.42
N ARG A 347 24.89 15.90 9.00
CA ARG A 347 25.27 16.03 10.42
C ARG A 347 24.10 16.46 11.31
N TYR A 348 23.25 17.35 10.87
CA TYR A 348 22.31 18.06 11.73
C TYR A 348 20.83 17.82 11.43
N PHE A 349 20.45 17.13 10.34
CA PHE A 349 19.06 16.95 9.97
C PHE A 349 18.23 16.31 11.10
N ASN A 350 18.71 15.21 11.67
CA ASN A 350 18.01 14.50 12.73
C ASN A 350 17.78 15.36 13.97
N SER A 351 18.82 16.10 14.38
CA SER A 351 18.74 16.97 15.55
C SER A 351 17.90 18.22 15.28
N ALA A 352 18.00 18.81 14.09
CA ALA A 352 17.17 19.94 13.69
C ALA A 352 15.69 19.58 13.62
N CYS A 353 15.39 18.37 13.16
CA CYS A 353 14.04 17.81 13.12
C CYS A 353 13.49 17.42 14.51
N ALA A 354 14.35 17.06 15.46
CA ALA A 354 13.91 16.59 16.78
C ALA A 354 13.98 17.67 17.87
N THR A 355 15.05 18.46 17.88
CA THR A 355 15.38 19.44 18.95
C THR A 355 15.85 20.78 18.36
N PRO A 356 14.97 21.52 17.68
CA PRO A 356 15.34 22.75 16.96
C PRO A 356 16.10 23.78 17.79
N ALA A 357 15.65 24.05 19.02
CA ALA A 357 16.26 25.06 19.90
C ALA A 357 17.77 24.85 20.14
N SER A 358 18.22 23.57 20.15
CA SER A 358 19.63 23.25 20.37
C SER A 358 20.48 23.39 19.11
N VAL A 359 19.89 23.25 17.92
CA VAL A 359 20.62 23.10 16.66
C VAL A 359 20.60 24.34 15.79
N PHE A 360 19.48 25.04 15.68
CA PHE A 360 19.40 26.21 14.81
C PHE A 360 20.38 27.33 15.15
N PRO A 361 20.71 27.62 16.43
CA PRO A 361 21.77 28.58 16.76
C PRO A 361 23.14 28.21 16.19
N ILE A 362 23.44 26.89 16.12
CA ILE A 362 24.69 26.41 15.53
C ILE A 362 24.64 26.58 14.00
N LEU A 363 23.50 26.26 13.37
CA LEU A 363 23.31 26.39 11.93
C LEU A 363 23.44 27.84 11.46
N PHE A 364 22.95 28.81 12.22
CA PHE A 364 23.12 30.24 11.92
C PHE A 364 24.58 30.69 12.03
N LYS A 365 25.35 30.17 13.00
CA LYS A 365 26.79 30.44 13.04
C LYS A 365 27.52 29.95 11.80
N LEU A 366 27.15 28.78 11.31
CA LEU A 366 27.72 28.21 10.07
C LEU A 366 27.28 29.02 8.85
N GLU A 367 26.00 29.38 8.79
CA GLU A 367 25.42 30.19 7.73
C GLU A 367 26.15 31.52 7.55
N ASN A 368 26.43 32.26 8.62
CA ASN A 368 27.18 33.51 8.59
C ASN A 368 28.53 33.39 7.88
N SER A 369 29.21 32.26 8.04
CA SER A 369 30.49 31.97 7.35
C SER A 369 30.29 31.70 5.87
N HIS A 370 29.25 30.95 5.53
CA HIS A 370 28.94 30.56 4.15
C HIS A 370 28.40 31.75 3.34
N ILE A 371 27.58 32.60 3.94
CA ILE A 371 27.04 33.81 3.29
C ILE A 371 28.16 34.81 2.96
N LYS A 372 29.11 35.03 3.87
CA LYS A 372 30.29 35.89 3.61
C LYS A 372 31.15 35.36 2.47
N LYS A 373 31.32 34.02 2.40
CA LYS A 373 32.05 33.40 1.30
C LYS A 373 31.29 33.55 -0.02
N LEU A 374 29.99 33.33 -0.02
CA LEU A 374 29.13 33.48 -1.19
C LEU A 374 29.11 34.90 -1.72
N GLU A 375 29.03 35.91 -0.82
CA GLU A 375 29.10 37.34 -1.15
C GLU A 375 30.42 37.67 -1.86
N ARG A 376 31.54 37.13 -1.35
CA ARG A 376 32.86 37.36 -1.93
C ARG A 376 33.02 36.73 -3.30
N GLU A 377 32.46 35.52 -3.53
CA GLU A 377 32.65 34.77 -4.74
C GLU A 377 31.62 35.09 -5.84
N LYS A 378 30.38 35.43 -5.47
CA LYS A 378 29.26 35.66 -6.40
C LYS A 378 28.63 37.05 -6.32
N GLY A 379 29.11 37.90 -5.41
CA GLY A 379 28.59 39.23 -5.21
C GLY A 379 27.43 39.34 -4.22
N SER A 380 27.04 40.56 -3.88
CA SER A 380 26.01 40.87 -2.86
C SER A 380 24.60 40.42 -3.23
N GLY A 381 24.32 40.20 -4.53
CA GLY A 381 22.99 39.80 -4.98
C GLY A 381 22.54 38.44 -4.40
N SER A 382 23.42 37.45 -4.37
CA SER A 382 23.13 36.13 -3.78
C SER A 382 22.89 36.22 -2.26
N LYS A 383 23.67 37.04 -1.57
CA LYS A 383 23.48 37.31 -0.14
C LYS A 383 22.11 37.92 0.14
N ILE A 384 21.77 39.02 -0.54
CA ILE A 384 20.48 39.70 -0.37
C ILE A 384 19.30 38.75 -0.66
N PHE A 385 19.43 37.93 -1.67
CA PHE A 385 18.41 36.93 -2.01
C PHE A 385 18.16 35.96 -0.84
N TYR A 386 19.21 35.36 -0.28
CA TYR A 386 19.06 34.40 0.83
C TYR A 386 18.64 35.05 2.13
N GLU A 387 19.22 36.24 2.46
CA GLU A 387 18.82 37.01 3.67
C GLU A 387 17.34 37.39 3.65
N LYS A 388 16.79 37.75 2.47
CA LYS A 388 15.36 38.01 2.31
C LYS A 388 14.50 36.75 2.58
N ILE A 389 14.90 35.60 2.08
CA ILE A 389 14.17 34.34 2.32
C ILE A 389 14.24 33.98 3.81
N ILE A 390 15.41 34.06 4.42
CA ILE A 390 15.60 33.79 5.86
C ILE A 390 14.73 34.74 6.68
N GLY A 391 14.77 36.05 6.40
CA GLY A 391 13.96 37.07 7.08
C GLY A 391 12.47 36.71 7.05
N ASN A 392 11.93 36.43 5.86
CA ASN A 392 10.52 36.05 5.69
C ASN A 392 10.14 34.78 6.47
N LEU A 393 11.07 33.82 6.61
CA LEU A 393 10.83 32.61 7.39
C LEU A 393 10.93 32.86 8.88
N MET A 394 11.89 33.70 9.31
CA MET A 394 12.07 34.07 10.72
C MET A 394 10.90 34.89 11.27
N GLU A 395 10.28 35.74 10.46
CA GLU A 395 9.07 36.51 10.84
C GLU A 395 7.89 35.61 11.22
N LYS A 396 7.86 34.35 10.69
CA LYS A 396 6.84 33.35 11.00
C LYS A 396 7.14 32.57 12.28
N LEU A 397 8.32 32.67 12.82
CA LEU A 397 8.76 31.92 13.99
C LEU A 397 8.77 32.79 15.24
N VAL A 398 7.98 32.38 16.24
CA VAL A 398 7.99 33.05 17.56
C VAL A 398 9.18 32.60 18.39
N LEU A 399 9.48 31.31 18.34
CA LEU A 399 10.59 30.66 19.05
C LEU A 399 11.00 29.34 18.37
N PHE A 400 12.18 28.88 18.71
CA PHE A 400 12.61 27.51 18.37
C PHE A 400 12.14 26.53 19.45
N PRO A 401 11.26 25.56 19.13
CA PRO A 401 10.80 24.57 20.09
C PRO A 401 11.94 23.72 20.66
N ARG A 402 11.86 23.34 21.94
CA ARG A 402 12.84 22.45 22.55
C ARG A 402 12.83 21.07 21.90
N SER A 403 11.64 20.58 21.56
CA SER A 403 11.44 19.29 20.87
C SER A 403 10.24 19.37 19.95
N LEU A 404 10.25 18.58 18.87
CA LEU A 404 9.12 18.36 17.98
C LEU A 404 8.55 16.96 18.21
N SER A 405 7.22 16.88 18.31
CA SER A 405 6.47 15.62 18.31
C SER A 405 6.65 14.87 16.98
N LEU A 406 6.24 13.62 16.93
CA LEU A 406 6.32 12.82 15.70
C LEU A 406 5.52 13.45 14.54
N GLU A 407 4.37 14.03 14.83
CA GLU A 407 3.56 14.79 13.86
C GLU A 407 4.34 16.00 13.33
N GLU A 408 4.87 16.81 14.22
CA GLU A 408 5.64 18.00 13.86
C GLU A 408 6.92 17.66 13.07
N GLN A 409 7.58 16.54 13.40
CA GLN A 409 8.73 16.06 12.63
C GLN A 409 8.34 15.73 11.19
N GLY A 410 7.15 15.15 10.95
CA GLY A 410 6.64 14.96 9.61
C GLY A 410 6.41 16.26 8.86
N LYS A 411 5.82 17.26 9.51
CA LYS A 411 5.64 18.60 8.93
C LYS A 411 6.99 19.27 8.62
N PHE A 412 7.99 19.12 9.49
CA PHE A 412 9.36 19.56 9.21
C PHE A 412 9.93 18.91 7.94
N MET A 413 9.80 17.59 7.82
CA MET A 413 10.27 16.85 6.65
C MET A 413 9.58 17.30 5.36
N LEU A 414 8.28 17.60 5.40
CA LEU A 414 7.54 18.14 4.26
C LEU A 414 8.00 19.57 3.90
N GLY A 415 8.19 20.44 4.87
CA GLY A 415 8.72 21.79 4.65
C GLY A 415 10.10 21.76 4.00
N TYR A 416 10.97 20.88 4.47
CA TYR A 416 12.28 20.64 3.86
C TYR A 416 12.17 20.14 2.42
N TYR A 417 11.31 19.15 2.16
CA TYR A 417 11.10 18.59 0.84
C TYR A 417 10.57 19.64 -0.15
N HIS A 418 9.50 20.35 0.20
CA HIS A 418 8.89 21.36 -0.65
C HIS A 418 9.86 22.49 -1.00
N GLN A 419 10.58 23.01 0.00
CA GLN A 419 11.57 24.07 -0.22
C GLN A 419 12.73 23.58 -1.10
N THR A 420 13.08 22.29 -1.00
CA THR A 420 14.11 21.68 -1.85
C THR A 420 13.63 21.54 -3.29
N GLN A 421 12.39 21.09 -3.52
CA GLN A 421 11.81 20.95 -4.86
C GLN A 421 11.66 22.30 -5.58
N LYS A 422 11.31 23.36 -4.84
CA LYS A 422 11.18 24.72 -5.40
C LYS A 422 12.39 25.21 -6.19
N LYS A 423 13.58 24.73 -5.86
CA LYS A 423 14.83 25.11 -6.57
C LYS A 423 14.87 24.55 -7.99
N TYR A 424 14.20 23.43 -8.23
CA TYR A 424 14.20 22.72 -9.50
C TYR A 424 13.01 23.09 -10.37
N GLU A 425 12.04 23.85 -9.85
CA GLU A 425 10.96 24.39 -10.68
C GLU A 425 11.55 25.29 -11.77
N LYS A 426 11.19 25.04 -13.04
CA LYS A 426 11.56 25.95 -14.14
C LYS A 426 10.98 27.32 -13.81
N LYS A 427 11.80 28.35 -13.80
CA LYS A 427 11.31 29.70 -13.81
C LYS A 427 10.50 29.86 -15.11
N GLU A 428 9.18 29.97 -15.01
CA GLU A 428 8.39 30.44 -16.11
C GLU A 428 8.94 31.79 -16.49
N ASN A 429 9.51 31.88 -17.69
CA ASN A 429 9.92 33.14 -18.26
C ASN A 429 8.66 34.01 -18.38
N LYS A 430 8.53 34.99 -17.46
CA LYS A 430 7.58 36.09 -17.62
C LYS A 430 8.08 37.03 -18.68
#